data_71241c766af5bfc3f4c8b3309076dd55
#
_entry.id   71241c766af5bfc3f4c8b3309076dd55
#
_cell.length_a   1.000
_cell.length_b   1.000
_cell.length_c   1.000
_cell.angle_alpha   90.00
_cell.angle_beta   90.00
_cell.angle_gamma   90.00
#
_symmetry.space_group_name_H-M   'P 1'
#
loop_
_entity.id
_entity.type
_entity.pdbx_description
1 polymer ?
#
loop_
_entity_poly.entity_id
_entity_poly.type
_entity_poly.pdbx_seq_one_letter_code
_entity_poly.pdbx_strand_id
1 'polypeptide(L)'
;MVLEAIKKRQSVRSYQDKEIPEEVLQQILETGRLAPSASNQQGWKFIVVKEESLRKKLVPACKNQKFVGEAPVVIAGCAYNFDHIMSNGEHSSPIDLAIIFCRLKKFKIFKVR
;
A
#
# COMPACT_ATOMS: atom_id res chain seq x y z
N MET A 1 14.87 -1.55 17.35
CA MET A 1 13.78 -2.20 18.08
C MET A 1 12.43 -1.85 17.46
N VAL A 2 11.46 -2.73 17.52
CA VAL A 2 10.11 -2.52 16.94
C VAL A 2 9.45 -1.23 17.45
N LEU A 3 9.59 -0.94 18.74
CA LEU A 3 9.02 0.28 19.35
C LEU A 3 9.56 1.57 18.72
N GLU A 4 10.83 1.63 18.37
CA GLU A 4 11.43 2.77 17.71
C GLU A 4 10.86 2.97 16.29
N ALA A 5 10.62 1.88 15.54
CA ALA A 5 10.00 1.95 14.23
C ALA A 5 8.57 2.48 14.30
N ILE A 6 7.83 2.10 15.34
CA ILE A 6 6.47 2.60 15.59
C ILE A 6 6.49 4.09 15.91
N LYS A 7 7.37 4.52 16.80
CA LYS A 7 7.51 5.94 17.20
C LYS A 7 7.94 6.83 16.04
N LYS A 8 8.82 6.33 15.17
CA LYS A 8 9.35 7.08 14.03
C LYS A 8 8.41 7.07 12.81
N ARG A 9 7.32 6.31 12.86
CA ARG A 9 6.35 6.26 11.77
C ARG A 9 5.66 7.61 11.61
N GLN A 10 5.64 8.11 10.40
CA GLN A 10 4.87 9.31 10.04
C GLN A 10 4.25 9.13 8.66
N SER A 11 3.19 9.85 8.38
CA SER A 11 2.62 9.94 7.04
C SER A 11 3.50 10.83 6.18
N VAL A 12 3.90 10.34 5.02
CA VAL A 12 4.71 11.07 4.05
C VAL A 12 3.77 11.59 2.95
N ARG A 13 3.82 12.89 2.68
CA ARG A 13 3.01 13.56 1.64
C ARG A 13 3.85 14.42 0.71
N SER A 14 5.15 14.22 0.70
CA SER A 14 6.09 14.83 -0.22
C SER A 14 7.12 13.77 -0.62
N TYR A 15 7.36 13.60 -1.89
CA TYR A 15 8.21 12.54 -2.43
C TYR A 15 9.36 13.11 -3.23
N GLN A 16 10.48 12.39 -3.27
CA GLN A 16 11.59 12.72 -4.16
C GLN A 16 11.21 12.35 -5.59
N ASP A 17 11.64 13.17 -6.53
CA ASP A 17 11.60 12.84 -7.95
C ASP A 17 12.74 11.85 -8.26
N LYS A 18 12.53 10.62 -7.87
CA LYS A 18 13.49 9.53 -8.00
C LYS A 18 12.77 8.23 -8.26
N GLU A 19 13.17 7.55 -9.30
CA GLU A 19 12.65 6.22 -9.61
C GLU A 19 12.96 5.21 -8.49
N ILE A 20 12.03 4.33 -8.24
CA ILE A 20 12.22 3.19 -7.33
C ILE A 20 12.84 2.05 -8.16
N PRO A 21 14.01 1.53 -7.76
CA PRO A 21 14.59 0.36 -8.41
C PRO A 21 13.61 -0.81 -8.42
N GLU A 22 13.54 -1.53 -9.53
CA GLU A 22 12.62 -2.66 -9.68
C GLU A 22 12.78 -3.71 -8.58
N GLU A 23 14.01 -3.99 -8.18
CA GLU A 23 14.30 -4.94 -7.10
C GLU A 23 13.67 -4.52 -5.77
N VAL A 24 13.71 -3.22 -5.46
CA VAL A 24 13.10 -2.66 -4.24
C VAL A 24 11.58 -2.77 -4.33
N LEU A 25 11.00 -2.46 -5.48
CA LEU A 25 9.56 -2.59 -5.69
C LEU A 25 9.10 -4.05 -5.53
N GLN A 26 9.85 -5.01 -6.07
CA GLN A 26 9.56 -6.42 -5.92
C GLN A 26 9.63 -6.88 -4.45
N GLN A 27 10.62 -6.42 -3.68
CA GLN A 27 10.70 -6.71 -2.25
C GLN A 27 9.50 -6.18 -1.47
N ILE A 28 9.02 -4.98 -1.82
CA ILE A 28 7.83 -4.40 -1.22
C ILE A 28 6.60 -5.27 -1.50
N LEU A 29 6.38 -5.60 -2.75
CA LEU A 29 5.24 -6.43 -3.18
C LEU A 29 5.28 -7.81 -2.54
N GLU A 30 6.45 -8.42 -2.45
CA GLU A 30 6.65 -9.72 -1.79
C GLU A 30 6.32 -9.65 -0.29
N THR A 31 6.71 -8.58 0.38
CA THR A 31 6.34 -8.36 1.80
C THR A 31 4.82 -8.28 1.98
N GLY A 32 4.14 -7.65 1.03
CA GLY A 32 2.67 -7.64 1.00
C GLY A 32 2.09 -9.03 0.78
N ARG A 33 2.63 -9.77 -0.19
CA ARG A 33 2.18 -11.12 -0.54
C ARG A 33 2.26 -12.09 0.65
N LEU A 34 3.28 -11.96 1.48
CA LEU A 34 3.50 -12.80 2.66
C LEU A 34 2.62 -12.42 3.87
N ALA A 35 1.74 -11.44 3.75
CA ALA A 35 0.83 -11.09 4.83
C ALA A 35 -0.21 -12.18 5.08
N PRO A 36 -0.58 -12.43 6.35
CA PRO A 36 -1.65 -13.37 6.67
C PRO A 36 -3.01 -12.84 6.20
N SER A 37 -3.93 -13.75 5.96
CA SER A 37 -5.34 -13.43 5.71
C SER A 37 -6.25 -14.41 6.45
N ALA A 38 -7.49 -14.00 6.72
CA ALA A 38 -8.46 -14.84 7.36
C ALA A 38 -8.73 -16.10 6.51
N SER A 39 -8.58 -17.27 7.12
CA SER A 39 -8.69 -18.57 6.43
C SER A 39 -7.82 -18.69 5.19
N ASN A 40 -6.74 -17.93 5.10
CA ASN A 40 -5.85 -17.84 3.94
C ASN A 40 -6.58 -17.51 2.63
N GLN A 41 -7.62 -16.72 2.69
CA GLN A 41 -8.45 -16.38 1.52
C GLN A 41 -7.71 -15.55 0.48
N GLN A 42 -6.77 -14.69 0.90
CA GLN A 42 -5.96 -13.86 0.01
C GLN A 42 -6.80 -13.04 -0.98
N GLY A 43 -7.91 -12.47 -0.48
CA GLY A 43 -8.90 -11.74 -1.27
C GLY A 43 -8.49 -10.32 -1.64
N TRP A 44 -7.29 -10.14 -2.16
CA TRP A 44 -6.75 -8.86 -2.56
C TRP A 44 -6.06 -8.89 -3.92
N LYS A 45 -5.96 -7.73 -4.52
CA LYS A 45 -5.21 -7.51 -5.75
C LYS A 45 -4.48 -6.18 -5.65
N PHE A 46 -3.24 -6.15 -6.13
CA PHE A 46 -2.44 -4.92 -6.21
C PHE A 46 -2.30 -4.49 -7.66
N ILE A 47 -2.46 -3.18 -7.88
CA ILE A 47 -2.20 -2.55 -9.16
C ILE A 47 -1.06 -1.57 -8.94
N VAL A 48 0.03 -1.77 -9.65
CA VAL A 48 1.22 -0.90 -9.59
C VAL A 48 1.15 0.10 -10.72
N VAL A 49 1.08 1.38 -10.38
CA VAL A 49 0.98 2.47 -11.35
C VAL A 49 2.29 3.24 -11.34
N LYS A 50 3.08 3.09 -12.40
CA LYS A 50 4.37 3.76 -12.61
C LYS A 50 4.25 4.97 -13.54
N GLU A 51 3.39 4.88 -14.54
CA GLU A 51 3.23 5.93 -15.55
C GLU A 51 2.70 7.24 -14.94
N GLU A 52 3.40 8.33 -15.20
CA GLU A 52 3.09 9.65 -14.63
C GLU A 52 1.68 10.14 -15.00
N SER A 53 1.27 9.93 -16.25
CA SER A 53 -0.05 10.35 -16.73
C SER A 53 -1.18 9.63 -15.95
N LEU A 54 -1.01 8.34 -15.67
CA LEU A 54 -1.96 7.56 -14.90
C LEU A 54 -1.97 7.97 -13.42
N ARG A 55 -0.78 8.21 -12.84
CA ARG A 55 -0.68 8.70 -11.45
C ARG A 55 -1.41 10.03 -11.27
N LYS A 56 -1.24 10.96 -12.21
CA LYS A 56 -1.95 12.25 -12.20
C LYS A 56 -3.46 12.08 -12.30
N LYS A 57 -3.94 11.12 -13.10
CA LYS A 57 -5.38 10.80 -13.19
C LYS A 57 -5.97 10.22 -11.90
N LEU A 58 -5.15 9.65 -11.03
CA LEU A 58 -5.60 9.17 -9.72
C LEU A 58 -5.83 10.30 -8.70
N VAL A 59 -5.26 11.48 -8.91
CA VAL A 59 -5.38 12.60 -7.97
C VAL A 59 -6.82 12.97 -7.65
N PRO A 60 -7.74 13.16 -8.62
CA PRO A 60 -9.14 13.45 -8.33
C PRO A 60 -9.83 12.34 -7.52
N ALA A 61 -9.55 11.08 -7.84
CA ALA A 61 -10.10 9.93 -7.10
C ALA A 61 -9.59 9.86 -5.66
N CYS A 62 -8.43 10.45 -5.39
CA CYS A 62 -7.82 10.54 -4.06
C CYS A 62 -8.08 11.89 -3.39
N LYS A 63 -9.27 12.43 -3.52
CA LYS A 63 -9.69 13.73 -2.90
C LYS A 63 -8.77 14.90 -3.29
N ASN A 64 -8.31 14.93 -4.52
CA ASN A 64 -7.39 15.94 -5.05
C ASN A 64 -6.07 16.09 -4.27
N GLN A 65 -5.61 15.02 -3.66
CA GLN A 65 -4.33 15.00 -2.97
C GLN A 65 -3.17 14.93 -3.97
N LYS A 66 -2.57 16.08 -4.25
CA LYS A 66 -1.54 16.24 -5.30
C LYS A 66 -0.34 15.31 -5.12
N PHE A 67 0.06 15.02 -3.89
CA PHE A 67 1.18 14.14 -3.60
C PHE A 67 1.02 12.71 -4.19
N VAL A 68 -0.21 12.28 -4.47
CA VAL A 68 -0.47 11.00 -5.14
C VAL A 68 0.10 11.00 -6.56
N GLY A 69 -0.08 12.12 -7.29
CA GLY A 69 0.49 12.26 -8.63
C GLY A 69 2.01 12.49 -8.65
N GLU A 70 2.56 13.02 -7.56
CA GLU A 70 4.00 13.31 -7.40
C GLU A 70 4.81 12.09 -6.98
N ALA A 71 4.17 11.09 -6.37
CA ALA A 71 4.84 9.86 -5.97
C ALA A 71 5.41 9.11 -7.18
N PRO A 72 6.62 8.55 -7.10
CA PRO A 72 7.23 7.82 -8.23
C PRO A 72 6.46 6.56 -8.62
N VAL A 73 5.77 5.95 -7.66
CA VAL A 73 4.92 4.79 -7.86
C VAL A 73 3.70 4.90 -6.95
N VAL A 74 2.54 4.52 -7.44
CA VAL A 74 1.32 4.34 -6.65
C VAL A 74 0.94 2.87 -6.67
N ILE A 75 0.72 2.31 -5.50
CA ILE A 75 0.23 0.94 -5.35
C ILE A 75 -1.23 1.02 -4.88
N ALA A 76 -2.15 0.64 -5.75
CA ALA A 76 -3.56 0.54 -5.42
C ALA A 76 -3.87 -0.88 -4.95
N GLY A 77 -4.32 -1.00 -3.70
CA GLY A 77 -4.78 -2.26 -3.15
C GLY A 77 -6.30 -2.37 -3.29
N CYS A 78 -6.74 -3.47 -3.87
CA CYS A 78 -8.16 -3.77 -4.06
C CYS A 78 -8.52 -5.01 -3.26
N ALA A 79 -9.51 -4.90 -2.38
CA ALA A 79 -10.16 -6.05 -1.77
C ALA A 79 -11.24 -6.55 -2.72
N TYR A 80 -11.26 -7.84 -2.94
CA TYR A 80 -12.32 -8.47 -3.74
C TYR A 80 -12.91 -9.67 -3.08
N ASN A 81 -13.45 -10.58 -3.18
CA ASN A 81 -13.92 -11.73 -2.40
C ASN A 81 -14.54 -11.30 -1.06
N PHE A 82 -15.76 -10.77 -1.15
CA PHE A 82 -16.54 -10.39 0.02
C PHE A 82 -17.39 -11.52 0.58
N ASP A 83 -17.23 -12.74 0.10
CA ASP A 83 -18.04 -13.89 0.53
C ASP A 83 -17.64 -14.42 1.91
N HIS A 84 -16.39 -14.18 2.32
CA HIS A 84 -15.90 -14.59 3.64
C HIS A 84 -16.28 -13.58 4.71
N ILE A 85 -17.25 -13.96 5.55
CA ILE A 85 -17.73 -13.17 6.68
C ILE A 85 -17.17 -13.77 7.96
N MET A 86 -16.56 -12.92 8.80
CA MET A 86 -16.05 -13.32 10.11
C MET A 86 -17.19 -13.47 11.13
N SER A 87 -16.89 -14.10 12.27
CA SER A 87 -17.88 -14.33 13.33
C SER A 87 -18.53 -13.06 13.90
N ASN A 88 -17.88 -11.91 13.73
CA ASN A 88 -18.42 -10.60 14.12
C ASN A 88 -19.32 -9.95 13.04
N GLY A 89 -19.56 -10.62 11.92
CA GLY A 89 -20.38 -10.12 10.81
C GLY A 89 -19.66 -9.23 9.80
N GLU A 90 -18.35 -8.99 9.96
CA GLU A 90 -17.58 -8.16 9.07
C GLU A 90 -16.93 -8.97 7.93
N HIS A 91 -16.74 -8.34 6.79
CA HIS A 91 -15.97 -8.93 5.68
C HIS A 91 -14.47 -8.95 6.00
N SER A 92 -13.81 -10.09 5.76
CA SER A 92 -12.39 -10.25 6.07
C SER A 92 -11.45 -9.53 5.10
N SER A 93 -11.83 -9.45 3.82
CA SER A 93 -10.94 -8.94 2.76
C SER A 93 -10.45 -7.50 2.97
N PRO A 94 -11.28 -6.53 3.37
CA PRO A 94 -10.79 -5.18 3.68
C PRO A 94 -9.84 -5.14 4.88
N ILE A 95 -10.07 -5.97 5.89
CA ILE A 95 -9.23 -6.06 7.09
C ILE A 95 -7.89 -6.69 6.72
N ASP A 96 -7.89 -7.76 5.96
CA ASP A 96 -6.69 -8.42 5.46
C ASP A 96 -5.83 -7.44 4.63
N LEU A 97 -6.46 -6.64 3.78
CA LEU A 97 -5.79 -5.61 2.98
C LEU A 97 -5.15 -4.52 3.88
N ALA A 98 -5.82 -4.12 4.95
CA ALA A 98 -5.28 -3.17 5.92
C ALA A 98 -4.01 -3.71 6.61
N ILE A 99 -3.97 -4.98 6.94
CA ILE A 99 -2.78 -5.66 7.50
C ILE A 99 -1.61 -5.59 6.53
N ILE A 100 -1.86 -5.85 5.24
CA ILE A 100 -0.84 -5.74 4.19
C ILE A 100 -0.25 -4.32 4.14
N PHE A 101 -1.09 -3.30 4.10
CA PHE A 101 -0.61 -1.92 4.05
C PHE A 101 0.19 -1.53 5.30
N CYS A 102 -0.14 -2.06 6.47
CA CYS A 102 0.67 -1.86 7.67
C CYS A 102 2.07 -2.48 7.53
N ARG A 103 2.18 -3.61 6.85
CA ARG A 103 3.48 -4.25 6.57
C ARG A 103 4.28 -3.48 5.54
N LEU A 104 3.67 -3.02 4.47
CA LEU A 104 4.32 -2.24 3.41
C LEU A 104 4.94 -0.94 3.94
N LYS A 105 4.36 -0.32 4.95
CA LYS A 105 4.88 0.90 5.58
C LYS A 105 6.25 0.75 6.27
N LYS A 106 6.73 -0.46 6.47
CA LYS A 106 8.07 -0.72 7.03
C LYS A 106 9.20 -0.35 6.06
N PHE A 107 8.93 -0.32 4.78
CA PHE A 107 9.89 0.14 3.80
C PHE A 107 9.98 1.66 3.84
N LYS A 108 11.11 2.17 4.31
CA LYS A 108 11.44 3.60 4.22
C LYS A 108 11.79 3.94 2.77
N ILE A 109 10.78 4.00 1.92
CA ILE A 109 11.02 4.32 0.53
C ILE A 109 11.02 5.83 0.40
N PHE A 110 12.22 6.35 0.17
CA PHE A 110 12.49 7.73 -0.20
C PHE A 110 11.72 8.78 0.62
N LYS A 111 12.16 8.89 1.86
CA LYS A 111 11.81 10.00 2.72
C LYS A 111 12.24 11.29 2.04
N VAL A 112 11.34 12.21 1.84
CA VAL A 112 11.64 13.56 1.46
C VAL A 112 11.47 14.46 2.65
N ARG A 113 12.46 15.32 2.79
CA ARG A 113 12.53 16.56 3.57
C ARG A 113 11.66 16.64 4.83
#